data_d69e0c8c2cb32b599af5b86f87f08d1a
#
_entry.id   d69e0c8c2cb32b599af5b86f87f08d1a
#
_cell.length_a   1.000
_cell.length_b   1.000
_cell.length_c   1.000
_cell.angle_alpha   90.00
_cell.angle_beta   90.00
_cell.angle_gamma   90.00
#
_symmetry.space_group_name_H-M   'P 1'
#
loop_
_entity.id
_entity.type
_entity.pdbx_description
1 polymer ?
#
loop_
_entity_poly.entity_id
_entity_poly.type
_entity_poly.pdbx_seq_one_letter_code
_entity_poly.pdbx_strand_id
1 'polypeptide(L)'
;MYHYKHVILVGIDGAGNFYRNASAPMIRRLMAEGAGTDMCLTSIPSDSAQCWGSMLMGVTCRIHGLHNDKLHGATEPLATEEHPTVFRMIRDAMPDAILGSYSNWNPLNYGLIENGIGVTKETGEDED
;
A
#
# COMPACT_ATOMS: atom_id res chain seq x y z
N MET A 1 -19.54 -0.43 -16.94
CA MET A 1 -18.67 -0.22 -15.76
C MET A 1 -18.45 -1.58 -15.11
N TYR A 2 -17.21 -2.03 -14.97
CA TYR A 2 -16.92 -3.30 -14.31
C TYR A 2 -16.99 -3.07 -12.80
N HIS A 3 -17.89 -3.80 -12.12
CA HIS A 3 -17.98 -3.78 -10.66
C HIS A 3 -17.32 -5.04 -10.11
N TYR A 4 -16.17 -4.89 -9.46
CA TYR A 4 -15.53 -5.98 -8.76
C TYR A 4 -16.13 -6.12 -7.37
N LYS A 5 -16.46 -7.35 -6.96
CA LYS A 5 -16.95 -7.62 -5.58
C LYS A 5 -15.80 -7.61 -4.57
N HIS A 6 -14.62 -7.97 -5.02
CA HIS A 6 -13.43 -8.06 -4.17
C HIS A 6 -12.25 -7.47 -4.95
N VAL A 7 -11.45 -6.68 -4.25
CA VAL A 7 -10.15 -6.17 -4.74
C VAL A 7 -9.10 -6.52 -3.69
N ILE A 8 -8.03 -7.16 -4.13
CA ILE A 8 -6.90 -7.53 -3.26
C ILE A 8 -5.66 -6.86 -3.84
N LEU A 9 -5.02 -6.01 -3.03
CA LEU A 9 -3.71 -5.45 -3.32
C LEU A 9 -2.66 -6.26 -2.55
N VAL A 10 -1.79 -6.95 -3.28
CA VAL A 10 -0.67 -7.71 -2.68
C VAL A 10 0.61 -6.96 -2.99
N GLY A 11 1.29 -6.52 -1.95
CA GLY A 11 2.56 -5.83 -2.05
C GLY A 11 3.70 -6.64 -1.44
N ILE A 12 4.82 -6.69 -2.15
CA ILE A 12 6.05 -7.35 -1.69
C ILE A 12 7.15 -6.29 -1.68
N ASP A 13 7.48 -5.80 -0.47
CA ASP A 13 8.48 -4.75 -0.31
C ASP A 13 9.86 -5.24 -0.76
N GLY A 14 10.64 -4.36 -1.36
CA GLY A 14 11.98 -4.66 -1.84
C GLY A 14 12.08 -5.63 -3.03
N ALA A 15 10.96 -6.18 -3.52
CA ALA A 15 11.01 -7.20 -4.58
C ALA A 15 11.52 -6.66 -5.92
N GLY A 16 11.29 -5.39 -6.22
CA GLY A 16 11.66 -4.81 -7.50
C GLY A 16 11.11 -5.64 -8.67
N ASN A 17 11.96 -5.91 -9.64
CA ASN A 17 11.66 -6.83 -10.74
C ASN A 17 12.44 -8.15 -10.67
N PHE A 18 13.01 -8.49 -9.52
CA PHE A 18 13.83 -9.69 -9.31
C PHE A 18 13.06 -11.00 -9.49
N TYR A 19 11.73 -10.97 -9.39
CA TYR A 19 10.88 -12.12 -9.70
C TYR A 19 11.13 -12.68 -11.10
N ARG A 20 11.66 -11.89 -12.04
CA ARG A 20 12.04 -12.34 -13.40
C ARG A 20 13.11 -13.42 -13.36
N ASN A 21 14.00 -13.38 -12.39
CA ASN A 21 15.10 -14.30 -12.19
C ASN A 21 14.77 -15.43 -11.21
N ALA A 22 13.59 -15.40 -10.62
CA ALA A 22 13.11 -16.40 -9.66
C ALA A 22 12.15 -17.40 -10.33
N SER A 23 11.98 -18.55 -9.67
CA SER A 23 10.91 -19.48 -10.03
C SER A 23 9.58 -18.97 -9.48
N ALA A 24 8.91 -18.12 -10.25
CA ALA A 24 7.64 -17.50 -9.87
C ALA A 24 6.53 -17.81 -10.89
N PRO A 25 6.10 -19.08 -11.03
CA PRO A 25 5.18 -19.49 -12.07
C PRO A 25 3.81 -18.84 -11.94
N MET A 26 3.34 -18.60 -10.73
CA MET A 26 2.03 -17.96 -10.49
C MET A 26 2.03 -16.49 -10.89
N ILE A 27 3.09 -15.75 -10.63
CA ILE A 27 3.22 -14.35 -11.07
C ILE A 27 3.20 -14.29 -12.59
N ARG A 28 3.94 -15.17 -13.27
CA ARG A 28 3.96 -15.24 -14.74
C ARG A 28 2.59 -15.59 -15.31
N ARG A 29 1.87 -16.50 -14.65
CA ARG A 29 0.51 -16.85 -15.04
C ARG A 29 -0.44 -15.66 -14.89
N LEU A 30 -0.41 -14.97 -13.75
CA LEU A 30 -1.23 -13.77 -13.53
C LEU A 30 -0.93 -12.67 -14.56
N MET A 31 0.34 -12.46 -14.91
CA MET A 31 0.71 -11.50 -15.95
C MET A 31 0.22 -11.91 -17.34
N ALA A 32 0.19 -13.20 -17.65
CA ALA A 32 -0.27 -13.72 -18.92
C ALA A 32 -1.79 -13.71 -19.07
N GLU A 33 -2.52 -13.96 -17.99
CA GLU A 33 -4.00 -13.97 -17.95
C GLU A 33 -4.60 -12.57 -17.73
N GLY A 34 -3.83 -11.64 -17.19
CA GLY A 34 -4.24 -10.27 -16.88
C GLY A 34 -3.41 -9.22 -17.61
N ALA A 35 -2.90 -8.26 -16.87
CA ALA A 35 -1.99 -7.24 -17.36
C ALA A 35 -0.84 -7.05 -16.36
N GLY A 36 0.36 -6.81 -16.86
CA GLY A 36 1.54 -6.61 -16.02
C GLY A 36 2.62 -5.81 -16.73
N THR A 37 3.48 -5.18 -15.94
CA THR A 37 4.69 -4.52 -16.42
C THR A 37 5.82 -4.70 -15.40
N ASP A 38 7.02 -4.85 -15.89
CA ASP A 38 8.26 -4.86 -15.12
C ASP A 38 9.07 -3.57 -15.26
N MET A 39 8.46 -2.56 -15.91
CA MET A 39 9.05 -1.26 -16.19
C MET A 39 8.51 -0.14 -15.30
N CYS A 40 7.84 -0.49 -14.20
CA CYS A 40 7.34 0.49 -13.24
C CYS A 40 8.51 1.17 -12.52
N LEU A 41 8.47 2.51 -12.46
CA LEU A 41 9.46 3.28 -11.73
C LEU A 41 8.97 3.52 -10.30
N THR A 42 9.87 3.43 -9.35
CA THR A 42 9.63 3.78 -7.95
C THR A 42 10.05 5.22 -7.65
N SER A 43 9.71 5.73 -6.47
CA SER A 43 10.27 6.98 -5.95
C SER A 43 11.79 6.86 -5.72
N ILE A 44 12.51 7.97 -5.81
CA ILE A 44 13.93 8.04 -5.49
C ILE A 44 14.13 9.10 -4.38
N PRO A 45 14.71 8.68 -3.24
CA PRO A 45 15.11 7.32 -2.85
C PRO A 45 13.92 6.37 -2.74
N SER A 46 14.17 5.06 -2.91
CA SER A 46 13.15 4.00 -2.83
C SER A 46 12.91 3.55 -1.37
N ASP A 47 12.57 4.51 -0.55
CA ASP A 47 12.23 4.34 0.85
C ASP A 47 10.80 3.79 0.96
N SER A 48 10.56 2.83 1.86
CA SER A 48 9.26 2.16 1.99
C SER A 48 8.11 3.14 2.22
N ALA A 49 8.27 4.10 3.14
CA ALA A 49 7.24 5.09 3.43
C ALA A 49 6.93 5.98 2.22
N GLN A 50 7.93 6.35 1.42
CA GLN A 50 7.73 7.13 0.19
C GLN A 50 6.94 6.33 -0.85
N CYS A 51 7.31 5.07 -1.05
CA CYS A 51 6.71 4.23 -2.08
C CYS A 51 5.30 3.79 -1.72
N TRP A 52 5.11 3.27 -0.50
CA TRP A 52 3.79 2.87 0.00
C TRP A 52 2.86 4.07 0.17
N GLY A 53 3.38 5.21 0.67
CA GLY A 53 2.63 6.46 0.74
C GLY A 53 2.14 6.90 -0.63
N SER A 54 3.03 6.93 -1.63
CA SER A 54 2.64 7.29 -2.99
C SER A 54 1.59 6.34 -3.59
N MET A 55 1.71 5.04 -3.31
CA MET A 55 0.76 4.02 -3.79
C MET A 55 -0.61 4.18 -3.13
N LEU A 56 -0.66 4.34 -1.82
CA LEU A 56 -1.92 4.37 -1.07
C LEU A 56 -2.62 5.73 -1.12
N MET A 57 -1.88 6.83 -1.30
CA MET A 57 -2.43 8.19 -1.36
C MET A 57 -2.61 8.70 -2.79
N GLY A 58 -2.06 8.02 -3.79
CA GLY A 58 -2.17 8.41 -5.20
C GLY A 58 -1.42 9.68 -5.58
N VAL A 59 -0.50 10.14 -4.75
CA VAL A 59 0.32 11.34 -4.97
C VAL A 59 1.81 11.02 -4.82
N THR A 60 2.67 11.83 -5.41
CA THR A 60 4.12 11.59 -5.34
C THR A 60 4.68 11.89 -3.94
N CYS A 61 5.81 11.27 -3.61
CA CYS A 61 6.50 11.51 -2.34
C CYS A 61 6.86 12.99 -2.10
N ARG A 62 7.01 13.78 -3.14
CA ARG A 62 7.23 15.24 -3.03
C ARG A 62 6.03 15.97 -2.46
N ILE A 63 4.83 15.45 -2.70
CA ILE A 63 3.57 16.04 -2.22
C ILE A 63 3.30 15.58 -0.79
N HIS A 64 3.27 14.25 -0.54
CA HIS A 64 2.95 13.76 0.82
C HIS A 64 4.11 13.90 1.81
N GLY A 65 5.37 14.02 1.35
CA GLY A 65 6.52 14.29 2.21
C GLY A 65 6.83 13.22 3.27
N LEU A 66 6.39 11.98 3.05
CA LEU A 66 6.67 10.85 3.94
C LEU A 66 8.06 10.29 3.66
N HIS A 67 8.70 9.79 4.71
CA HIS A 67 9.91 8.99 4.69
C HIS A 67 9.91 8.07 5.92
N ASN A 68 10.77 7.05 5.95
CA ASN A 68 10.73 6.02 7.00
C ASN A 68 10.80 6.61 8.41
N ASP A 69 11.75 7.50 8.70
CA ASP A 69 11.88 8.07 10.04
C ASP A 69 10.62 8.81 10.50
N LYS A 70 9.99 9.55 9.56
CA LYS A 70 8.76 10.27 9.85
C LYS A 70 7.61 9.31 10.17
N LEU A 71 7.49 8.23 9.41
CA LEU A 71 6.44 7.25 9.60
C LEU A 71 6.67 6.39 10.85
N HIS A 72 7.93 6.00 11.14
CA HIS A 72 8.29 5.31 12.39
C HIS A 72 8.02 6.16 13.64
N GLY A 73 8.23 7.46 13.55
CA GLY A 73 7.98 8.39 14.65
C GLY A 73 6.52 8.82 14.80
N ALA A 74 5.63 8.39 13.90
CA ALA A 74 4.24 8.81 13.93
C ALA A 74 3.48 8.16 15.09
N THR A 75 2.83 9.00 15.91
CA THR A 75 1.91 8.59 16.98
C THR A 75 0.46 8.56 16.50
N GLU A 76 0.19 9.18 15.37
CA GLU A 76 -1.10 9.24 14.68
C GLU A 76 -0.88 9.11 13.17
N PRO A 77 -1.88 8.66 12.41
CA PRO A 77 -1.78 8.57 10.97
C PRO A 77 -1.43 9.89 10.30
N LEU A 78 -0.52 9.83 9.35
CA LEU A 78 0.00 11.00 8.62
C LEU A 78 -0.77 11.32 7.34
N ALA A 79 -1.72 10.48 6.93
CA ALA A 79 -2.64 10.79 5.85
C ALA A 79 -3.53 11.97 6.27
N THR A 80 -3.78 12.89 5.35
CA THR A 80 -4.53 14.11 5.59
C THR A 80 -5.84 14.13 4.80
N GLU A 81 -6.73 15.05 5.12
CA GLU A 81 -7.96 15.26 4.32
C GLU A 81 -7.65 15.67 2.88
N GLU A 82 -6.56 16.39 2.65
CA GLU A 82 -6.12 16.80 1.32
C GLU A 82 -5.52 15.62 0.53
N HIS A 83 -4.84 14.71 1.23
CA HIS A 83 -4.21 13.52 0.66
C HIS A 83 -4.60 12.29 1.48
N PRO A 84 -5.87 11.82 1.37
CA PRO A 84 -6.33 10.63 2.08
C PRO A 84 -5.76 9.37 1.45
N THR A 85 -5.75 8.27 2.23
CA THR A 85 -5.47 6.97 1.63
C THR A 85 -6.65 6.45 0.80
N VAL A 86 -6.37 5.50 -0.07
CA VAL A 86 -7.40 4.78 -0.83
C VAL A 86 -8.45 4.14 0.09
N PHE A 87 -8.10 3.76 1.31
CA PHE A 87 -9.05 3.22 2.29
C PHE A 87 -10.10 4.28 2.69
N ARG A 88 -9.68 5.49 2.97
CA ARG A 88 -10.58 6.60 3.26
C ARG A 88 -11.46 6.93 2.06
N MET A 89 -10.87 7.00 0.86
CA MET A 89 -11.61 7.27 -0.36
C MET A 89 -12.69 6.21 -0.63
N ILE A 90 -12.37 4.93 -0.38
CA ILE A 90 -13.35 3.84 -0.52
C ILE A 90 -14.43 3.97 0.55
N ARG A 91 -14.08 4.25 1.80
CA ARG A 91 -15.06 4.39 2.89
C ARG A 91 -16.05 5.53 2.61
N ASP A 92 -15.56 6.66 2.12
CA ASP A 92 -16.40 7.83 1.81
C ASP A 92 -17.35 7.54 0.63
N ALA A 93 -16.89 6.78 -0.37
CA ALA A 93 -17.69 6.41 -1.54
C ALA A 93 -18.62 5.22 -1.28
N MET A 94 -18.24 4.31 -0.40
CA MET A 94 -18.94 3.04 -0.09
C MET A 94 -18.91 2.79 1.42
N PRO A 95 -19.85 3.37 2.19
CA PRO A 95 -19.86 3.29 3.65
C PRO A 95 -19.90 1.86 4.21
N ASP A 96 -20.49 0.91 3.49
CA ASP A 96 -20.63 -0.48 3.90
C ASP A 96 -19.50 -1.40 3.42
N ALA A 97 -18.45 -0.84 2.76
CA ALA A 97 -17.34 -1.64 2.29
C ALA A 97 -16.59 -2.31 3.45
N ILE A 98 -16.24 -3.57 3.30
CA ILE A 98 -15.36 -4.28 4.24
C ILE A 98 -13.92 -4.00 3.80
N LEU A 99 -13.15 -3.37 4.68
CA LEU A 99 -11.78 -2.95 4.42
C LEU A 99 -10.83 -3.64 5.38
N GLY A 100 -9.72 -4.14 4.87
CA GLY A 100 -8.67 -4.76 5.67
C GLY A 100 -7.28 -4.38 5.17
N SER A 101 -6.35 -4.18 6.09
CA SER A 101 -4.93 -3.98 5.84
C SER A 101 -4.12 -4.92 6.71
N TYR A 102 -3.37 -5.80 6.08
CA TYR A 102 -2.54 -6.82 6.71
C TYR A 102 -1.10 -6.55 6.30
N SER A 103 -0.24 -6.19 7.24
CA SER A 103 1.14 -5.81 6.96
C SER A 103 2.06 -6.35 8.05
N ASN A 104 3.25 -6.80 7.70
CA ASN A 104 4.30 -7.08 8.68
C ASN A 104 5.06 -5.81 9.11
N TRP A 105 4.73 -4.64 8.56
CA TRP A 105 5.33 -3.37 8.92
C TRP A 105 4.31 -2.45 9.60
N ASN A 106 4.44 -2.36 10.91
CA ASN A 106 3.52 -1.63 11.79
C ASN A 106 3.28 -0.16 11.39
N PRO A 107 4.31 0.62 10.99
CA PRO A 107 4.11 2.00 10.57
C PRO A 107 3.18 2.18 9.38
N LEU A 108 3.04 1.20 8.49
CA LEU A 108 2.07 1.28 7.40
C LEU A 108 0.64 1.34 7.93
N ASN A 109 0.29 0.45 8.86
CA ASN A 109 -1.06 0.33 9.39
C ASN A 109 -1.43 1.49 10.32
N TYR A 110 -0.51 1.90 11.20
CA TYR A 110 -0.83 2.82 12.29
C TYR A 110 -0.22 4.21 12.12
N GLY A 111 0.80 4.34 11.28
CA GLY A 111 1.42 5.63 10.95
C GLY A 111 0.89 6.26 9.65
N LEU A 112 0.29 5.47 8.74
CA LEU A 112 -0.19 6.00 7.46
C LEU A 112 -1.71 5.94 7.33
N ILE A 113 -2.31 4.76 7.53
CA ILE A 113 -3.75 4.56 7.28
C ILE A 113 -4.57 5.20 8.40
N GLU A 114 -5.57 6.00 8.04
CA GLU A 114 -6.41 6.77 8.95
C GLU A 114 -7.07 5.90 10.03
N ASN A 115 -7.27 6.49 11.21
CA ASN A 115 -8.02 5.88 12.30
C ASN A 115 -9.52 6.15 12.14
N GLY A 116 -10.36 5.31 12.75
CA GLY A 116 -11.80 5.54 12.84
C GLY A 116 -12.60 5.34 11.55
N ILE A 117 -11.97 4.87 10.47
CA ILE A 117 -12.63 4.63 9.17
C ILE A 117 -13.06 3.16 8.97
N GLY A 118 -13.01 2.34 10.02
CA GLY A 118 -13.49 0.96 9.98
C GLY A 118 -12.64 0.02 9.10
N VAL A 119 -11.33 0.25 9.04
CA VAL A 119 -10.37 -0.69 8.44
C VAL A 119 -9.93 -1.67 9.51
N THR A 120 -10.06 -2.96 9.25
CA THR A 120 -9.40 -3.99 10.06
C THR A 120 -7.90 -3.90 9.77
N LYS A 121 -7.11 -3.66 10.81
CA LYS A 121 -5.65 -3.52 10.70
C LYS A 121 -5.00 -4.64 11.52
N GLU A 122 -4.18 -5.44 10.88
CA GLU A 122 -3.38 -6.48 11.53
C GLU A 122 -1.93 -6.37 11.09
N THR A 123 -1.02 -6.47 12.04
CA THR A 123 0.41 -6.48 11.78
C THR A 123 0.94 -7.84 12.23
N GLY A 124 1.67 -8.53 11.35
CA GLY A 124 2.39 -9.74 11.72
C GLY A 124 3.42 -9.44 12.80
N GLU A 125 3.70 -10.41 13.66
CA GLU A 125 4.85 -10.33 14.55
C GLU A 125 6.11 -10.39 13.69
N ASP A 126 7.03 -9.43 13.86
CA ASP A 126 8.36 -9.54 13.29
C ASP A 126 9.01 -10.74 13.99
N GLU A 127 9.20 -11.85 13.28
CA GLU A 127 10.08 -12.92 13.73
C GLU A 127 11.51 -12.37 13.62
N ASP A 128 12.09 -11.98 14.77
CA ASP A 128 13.49 -11.60 14.93
C ASP A 128 14.45 -12.78 14.59
#